data_461d988c629136775150a0f9c65f3477
#
_entry.id   461d988c629136775150a0f9c65f3477
#
_cell.length_a   1.000
_cell.length_b   1.000
_cell.length_c   1.000
_cell.angle_alpha   90.00
_cell.angle_beta   90.00
_cell.angle_gamma   90.00
#
_symmetry.space_group_name_H-M   'P 1'
#
loop_
_entity.id
_entity.type
_entity.pdbx_description
1 polymer ?
#
loop_
_entity_poly.entity_id
_entity_poly.type
_entity_poly.pdbx_seq_one_letter_code
_entity_poly.pdbx_strand_id
1 'polypeptide(L)'
;MKPVRFAAIGECMLEVQANGFGPCVLSYGGDTFNTSVYLRRCASRQAIEVSYATGLGVDPLSLQLKQAWNGLGLNLSAIQSIDGKLPGMYLIETDDKGERSFHFWRESSAARAYFQAAETALEKNAH
;
A
#
# COMPACT_ATOMS: atom_id res chain seq x y z
N MET A 1 -3.78 17.93 23.78
CA MET A 1 -4.91 17.41 22.96
C MET A 1 -4.45 16.20 22.18
N LYS A 2 -5.25 15.14 22.17
CA LYS A 2 -4.91 13.95 21.37
C LYS A 2 -5.15 14.24 19.89
N PRO A 3 -4.29 13.74 18.98
CA PRO A 3 -4.52 13.91 17.56
C PRO A 3 -5.79 13.18 17.10
N VAL A 4 -6.38 13.69 16.04
CA VAL A 4 -7.44 12.96 15.33
C VAL A 4 -6.80 11.74 14.66
N ARG A 5 -7.45 10.60 14.76
CA ARG A 5 -6.96 9.36 14.13
C ARG A 5 -7.68 9.16 12.81
N PHE A 6 -6.92 9.10 11.74
CA PHE A 6 -7.40 8.86 10.39
C PHE A 6 -6.81 7.53 9.89
N ALA A 7 -7.64 6.70 9.29
CA ALA A 7 -7.19 5.47 8.65
C ALA A 7 -7.77 5.39 7.24
N ALA A 8 -6.91 5.23 6.25
CA ALA A 8 -7.33 4.85 4.91
C ALA A 8 -7.22 3.33 4.78
N ILE A 9 -8.18 2.73 4.12
CA ILE A 9 -8.24 1.28 3.90
C ILE A 9 -8.21 1.02 2.39
N GLY A 10 -7.29 0.20 1.95
CA GLY A 10 -7.20 -0.13 0.54
C GLY A 10 -5.99 -0.94 0.18
N GLU A 11 -5.64 -0.92 -1.09
CA GLU A 11 -4.51 -1.65 -1.63
C GLU A 11 -3.46 -0.70 -2.19
N CYS A 12 -2.21 -0.88 -1.77
CA CYS A 12 -1.04 -0.32 -2.40
C CYS A 12 -0.36 -1.45 -3.20
N MET A 13 -0.25 -1.27 -4.50
CA MET A 13 0.30 -2.29 -5.39
C MET A 13 1.73 -1.97 -5.78
N LEU A 14 2.48 -2.99 -6.10
CA LEU A 14 3.75 -2.83 -6.81
C LEU A 14 3.47 -2.31 -8.22
N GLU A 15 4.22 -1.31 -8.64
CA GLU A 15 4.12 -0.72 -9.97
C GLU A 15 5.37 -1.07 -10.77
N VAL A 16 5.18 -1.70 -11.92
CA VAL A 16 6.26 -2.03 -12.84
C VAL A 16 6.08 -1.21 -14.10
N GLN A 17 7.07 -0.40 -14.43
CA GLN A 17 7.12 0.31 -15.70
C GLN A 17 8.13 -0.38 -16.59
N ALA A 18 7.65 -0.94 -17.70
CA ALA A 18 8.46 -1.70 -18.63
C ALA A 18 8.16 -1.30 -20.07
N ASN A 19 9.15 -1.45 -20.93
CA ASN A 19 9.04 -1.22 -22.37
C ASN A 19 9.53 -2.48 -23.08
N GLY A 20 8.73 -3.55 -22.98
CA GLY A 20 9.12 -4.88 -23.41
C GLY A 20 10.03 -5.57 -22.39
N PHE A 21 10.74 -6.62 -22.85
CA PHE A 21 11.67 -7.34 -21.99
C PHE A 21 12.94 -6.54 -21.76
N GLY A 22 13.50 -6.66 -20.56
CA GLY A 22 14.72 -5.99 -20.15
C GLY A 22 14.56 -5.27 -18.82
N PRO A 23 15.45 -4.32 -18.51
CA PRO A 23 15.37 -3.56 -17.28
C PRO A 23 14.04 -2.82 -17.14
N CYS A 24 13.50 -2.79 -15.92
CA CYS A 24 12.26 -2.08 -15.63
C CYS A 24 12.41 -1.29 -14.34
N VAL A 25 11.49 -0.34 -14.10
CA VAL A 25 11.44 0.42 -12.85
C VAL A 25 10.35 -0.18 -11.99
N LEU A 26 10.70 -0.51 -10.76
CA LEU A 26 9.78 -1.03 -9.74
C LEU A 26 9.52 0.06 -8.70
N SER A 27 8.26 0.40 -8.53
CA SER A 27 7.82 1.33 -7.50
C SER A 27 6.50 0.82 -6.87
N TYR A 28 5.74 1.69 -6.25
CA TYR A 28 4.46 1.31 -5.66
C TYR A 28 3.49 2.48 -5.69
N GLY A 29 2.20 2.19 -5.66
CA GLY A 29 1.16 3.22 -5.64
C GLY A 29 -0.23 2.64 -5.47
N GLY A 30 -1.17 3.53 -5.21
CA GLY A 30 -2.59 3.23 -5.05
C GLY A 30 -3.32 4.48 -4.56
N ASP A 31 -4.59 4.60 -4.90
CA ASP A 31 -5.35 5.83 -4.61
C ASP A 31 -5.45 6.11 -3.12
N THR A 32 -5.82 5.10 -2.33
CA THR A 32 -5.96 5.25 -0.87
C THR A 32 -4.60 5.45 -0.19
N PHE A 33 -3.57 4.79 -0.69
CA PHE A 33 -2.21 4.97 -0.21
C PHE A 33 -1.73 6.41 -0.48
N ASN A 34 -1.89 6.89 -1.70
CA ASN A 34 -1.49 8.25 -2.07
C ASN A 34 -2.22 9.29 -1.23
N THR A 35 -3.52 9.09 -0.98
CA THR A 35 -4.30 9.96 -0.08
C THR A 35 -3.67 10.03 1.31
N SER A 36 -3.29 8.88 1.86
CA SER A 36 -2.65 8.81 3.18
C SER A 36 -1.33 9.58 3.23
N VAL A 37 -0.51 9.44 2.20
CA VAL A 37 0.79 10.12 2.11
C VAL A 37 0.60 11.64 2.02
N TYR A 38 -0.30 12.10 1.16
CA TYR A 38 -0.56 13.54 1.03
C TYR A 38 -1.15 14.13 2.29
N LEU A 39 -2.08 13.42 2.94
CA LEU A 39 -2.62 13.86 4.22
C LEU A 39 -1.50 13.98 5.27
N ARG A 40 -0.60 12.99 5.33
CA ARG A 40 0.54 13.03 6.26
C ARG A 40 1.44 14.23 6.01
N ARG A 41 1.65 14.60 4.76
CA ARG A 41 2.49 15.74 4.39
C ARG A 41 1.85 17.07 4.71
N CYS A 42 0.53 17.17 4.56
CA CYS A 42 -0.21 18.44 4.72
C CYS A 42 -0.60 18.74 6.15
N ALA A 43 -0.74 17.71 7.00
CA ALA A 43 -1.20 17.90 8.38
C ALA A 43 -0.06 17.77 9.39
N SER A 44 -0.15 18.52 10.50
CA SER A 44 0.82 18.37 11.57
C SER A 44 0.61 17.02 12.29
N ARG A 45 1.70 16.43 12.78
CA ARG A 45 1.66 15.17 13.54
C ARG A 45 0.92 15.32 14.86
N GLN A 46 0.90 16.51 15.42
CA GLN A 46 0.14 16.79 16.63
C GLN A 46 -1.37 16.83 16.40
N ALA A 47 -1.78 17.18 15.18
CA ALA A 47 -3.19 17.30 14.84
C ALA A 47 -3.79 16.00 14.32
N ILE A 48 -3.07 15.26 13.48
CA ILE A 48 -3.60 14.07 12.83
C ILE A 48 -2.57 12.94 12.84
N GLU A 49 -2.99 11.78 13.33
CA GLU A 49 -2.28 10.51 13.16
C GLU A 49 -2.86 9.82 11.92
N VAL A 50 -2.02 9.47 10.96
CA VAL A 50 -2.44 8.83 9.71
C VAL A 50 -2.00 7.38 9.71
N SER A 51 -2.97 6.47 9.65
CA SER A 51 -2.75 5.03 9.52
C SER A 51 -3.13 4.57 8.12
N TYR A 52 -2.43 3.56 7.63
CA TYR A 52 -2.82 2.87 6.41
C TYR A 52 -3.15 1.42 6.71
N ALA A 53 -4.41 1.03 6.44
CA ALA A 53 -4.90 -0.31 6.71
C ALA A 53 -4.92 -1.11 5.41
N THR A 54 -4.10 -2.14 5.34
CA THR A 54 -3.98 -3.02 4.19
C THR A 54 -3.40 -4.37 4.60
N GLY A 55 -3.45 -5.33 3.69
CA GLY A 55 -2.74 -6.61 3.83
C GLY A 55 -1.45 -6.60 3.05
N LEU A 56 -0.39 -7.09 3.67
CA LEU A 56 0.89 -7.37 3.03
C LEU A 56 1.30 -8.80 3.38
N GLY A 57 2.23 -9.35 2.61
CA GLY A 57 2.82 -10.65 2.91
C GLY A 57 3.98 -10.55 3.89
N VAL A 58 4.74 -11.63 3.98
CA VAL A 58 5.97 -11.71 4.79
C VAL A 58 7.21 -11.81 3.90
N ASP A 59 7.04 -11.63 2.60
CA ASP A 59 8.10 -11.65 1.59
C ASP A 59 8.98 -10.39 1.66
N PRO A 60 10.16 -10.42 1.04
CA PRO A 60 11.09 -9.29 1.07
C PRO A 60 10.50 -7.98 0.52
N LEU A 61 9.65 -8.03 -0.52
CA LEU A 61 9.03 -6.82 -1.08
C LEU A 61 8.03 -6.22 -0.10
N SER A 62 7.22 -7.04 0.57
CA SER A 62 6.31 -6.57 1.61
C SER A 62 7.06 -5.90 2.75
N LEU A 63 8.22 -6.44 3.16
CA LEU A 63 9.05 -5.84 4.19
C LEU A 63 9.63 -4.49 3.73
N GLN A 64 10.06 -4.39 2.48
CA GLN A 64 10.55 -3.13 1.91
C GLN A 64 9.45 -2.06 1.86
N LEU A 65 8.24 -2.44 1.49
CA LEU A 65 7.09 -1.53 1.52
C LEU A 65 6.85 -0.97 2.91
N LYS A 66 6.85 -1.83 3.93
CA LYS A 66 6.69 -1.39 5.32
C LYS A 66 7.77 -0.41 5.75
N GLN A 67 9.02 -0.69 5.40
CA GLN A 67 10.14 0.19 5.72
C GLN A 67 9.99 1.55 5.04
N ALA A 68 9.62 1.58 3.77
CA ALA A 68 9.40 2.81 3.03
C ALA A 68 8.26 3.64 3.64
N TRP A 69 7.15 2.99 3.99
CA TRP A 69 5.98 3.67 4.56
C TRP A 69 6.23 4.19 5.96
N ASN A 70 7.02 3.45 6.75
CA ASN A 70 7.46 3.95 8.05
C ASN A 70 8.25 5.25 7.91
N GLY A 71 9.13 5.32 6.91
CA GLY A 71 9.88 6.53 6.60
C GLY A 71 9.01 7.71 6.17
N LEU A 72 7.81 7.46 5.65
CA LEU A 72 6.85 8.49 5.27
C LEU A 72 6.02 9.01 6.47
N GLY A 73 6.18 8.41 7.64
CA GLY A 73 5.48 8.83 8.85
C GLY A 73 4.07 8.28 9.00
N LEU A 74 3.73 7.21 8.28
CA LEU A 74 2.46 6.51 8.44
C LEU A 74 2.51 5.58 9.66
N ASN A 75 1.40 5.47 10.37
CA ASN A 75 1.23 4.47 11.40
C ASN A 75 0.89 3.13 10.73
N LEU A 76 1.71 2.12 10.96
CA LEU A 76 1.60 0.82 10.31
C LEU A 76 0.91 -0.25 11.16
N SER A 77 0.37 0.13 12.31
CA SER A 77 -0.26 -0.83 13.22
C SER A 77 -1.53 -1.49 12.66
N ALA A 78 -2.15 -0.88 11.65
CA ALA A 78 -3.33 -1.42 10.97
C ALA A 78 -3.00 -2.31 9.78
N ILE A 79 -1.72 -2.60 9.52
CA ILE A 79 -1.31 -3.52 8.46
C ILE A 79 -1.44 -4.96 8.96
N GLN A 80 -2.12 -5.78 8.18
CA GLN A 80 -2.25 -7.22 8.42
C GLN A 80 -1.14 -7.95 7.66
N SER A 81 -0.32 -8.71 8.37
CA SER A 81 0.65 -9.62 7.73
C SER A 81 -0.04 -10.94 7.44
N ILE A 82 0.00 -11.37 6.19
CA ILE A 82 -0.71 -12.56 5.71
C ILE A 82 0.30 -13.48 5.04
N ASP A 83 0.60 -14.60 5.72
CA ASP A 83 1.53 -15.60 5.21
C ASP A 83 0.98 -16.24 3.93
N GLY A 84 1.86 -16.53 2.97
CA GLY A 84 1.50 -17.15 1.70
C GLY A 84 0.85 -16.23 0.68
N LYS A 85 0.68 -14.93 1.00
CA LYS A 85 0.14 -13.94 0.08
C LYS A 85 1.20 -12.91 -0.27
N LEU A 86 1.07 -12.34 -1.47
CA LEU A 86 1.99 -11.32 -2.00
C LEU A 86 1.25 -10.01 -2.23
N PRO A 87 1.95 -8.87 -2.29
CA PRO A 87 1.36 -7.63 -2.76
C PRO A 87 0.78 -7.78 -4.16
N GLY A 88 -0.30 -7.08 -4.45
CA GLY A 88 -0.79 -6.94 -5.80
C GLY A 88 0.21 -6.16 -6.66
N MET A 89 0.14 -6.35 -7.96
CA MET A 89 1.07 -5.71 -8.90
C MET A 89 0.31 -5.23 -10.14
N TYR A 90 0.77 -4.15 -10.73
CA TYR A 90 0.36 -3.76 -12.07
C TYR A 90 1.56 -3.36 -12.92
N LEU A 91 1.44 -3.65 -14.21
CA LEU A 91 2.44 -3.33 -15.22
C LEU A 91 1.90 -2.18 -16.07
N ILE A 92 2.72 -1.17 -16.27
CA ILE A 92 2.44 -0.07 -17.19
C ILE A 92 3.31 -0.28 -18.43
N GLU A 93 2.68 -0.48 -19.58
CA GLU A 93 3.33 -0.49 -20.87
C GLU A 93 2.99 0.80 -21.60
N THR A 94 4.00 1.44 -22.18
CA THR A 94 3.83 2.64 -22.98
C THR A 94 4.19 2.30 -24.43
N ASP A 95 3.28 2.56 -25.37
CA ASP A 95 3.53 2.32 -26.80
C ASP A 95 4.34 3.46 -27.43
N ASP A 96 4.63 3.32 -28.75
CA ASP A 96 5.41 4.29 -29.51
C ASP A 96 4.72 5.67 -29.61
N LYS A 97 3.40 5.73 -29.37
CA LYS A 97 2.62 6.97 -29.37
C LYS A 97 2.47 7.60 -27.99
N GLY A 98 3.05 6.97 -26.95
CA GLY A 98 2.93 7.43 -25.59
C GLY A 98 1.65 7.00 -24.90
N GLU A 99 0.84 6.13 -25.51
CA GLU A 99 -0.35 5.57 -24.86
C GLU A 99 0.03 4.49 -23.86
N ARG A 100 -0.64 4.52 -22.73
CA ARG A 100 -0.37 3.60 -21.61
C ARG A 100 -1.42 2.50 -21.56
N SER A 101 -0.95 1.27 -21.33
CA SER A 101 -1.78 0.11 -21.03
C SER A 101 -1.44 -0.42 -19.66
N PHE A 102 -2.47 -0.85 -18.92
CA PHE A 102 -2.31 -1.34 -17.55
C PHE A 102 -2.72 -2.81 -17.48
N HIS A 103 -1.87 -3.64 -16.87
CA HIS A 103 -2.12 -5.05 -16.66
C HIS A 103 -2.00 -5.34 -15.16
N PHE A 104 -2.98 -6.02 -14.57
CA PHE A 104 -3.07 -6.19 -13.13
C PHE A 104 -2.92 -7.65 -12.73
N TRP A 105 -2.14 -7.89 -11.66
CA TRP A 105 -2.04 -9.16 -10.95
C TRP A 105 -2.40 -8.89 -9.49
N ARG A 106 -3.68 -8.97 -9.17
CA ARG A 106 -4.17 -8.59 -7.84
C ARG A 106 -5.29 -9.48 -7.30
N GLU A 107 -5.74 -10.48 -8.05
CA GLU A 107 -6.89 -11.31 -7.64
C GLU A 107 -6.65 -12.05 -6.34
N SER A 108 -5.41 -12.48 -6.09
CA SER A 108 -5.00 -13.22 -4.89
C SER A 108 -4.08 -12.40 -3.99
N SER A 109 -4.13 -11.07 -4.08
CA SER A 109 -3.24 -10.20 -3.31
C SER A 109 -3.51 -10.28 -1.82
N ALA A 110 -2.49 -9.98 -1.04
CA ALA A 110 -2.60 -9.93 0.42
C ALA A 110 -3.67 -8.91 0.88
N ALA A 111 -3.79 -7.79 0.20
CA ALA A 111 -4.77 -6.77 0.57
C ALA A 111 -6.21 -7.29 0.47
N ARG A 112 -6.51 -8.15 -0.50
CA ARG A 112 -7.84 -8.76 -0.64
C ARG A 112 -8.20 -9.70 0.50
N ALA A 113 -7.22 -10.23 1.20
CA ALA A 113 -7.44 -11.12 2.32
C ALA A 113 -7.58 -10.38 3.67
N TYR A 114 -7.53 -9.06 3.68
CA TYR A 114 -7.51 -8.26 4.90
C TYR A 114 -8.67 -8.56 5.84
N PHE A 115 -9.90 -8.58 5.31
CA PHE A 115 -11.10 -8.82 6.09
C PHE A 115 -11.45 -10.29 6.28
N GLN A 116 -10.59 -11.20 5.85
CA GLN A 116 -10.77 -12.64 6.10
C GLN A 116 -10.33 -13.04 7.52
N ALA A 117 -9.59 -12.19 8.21
CA ALA A 117 -9.25 -12.41 9.62
C ALA A 117 -10.49 -12.24 10.50
N ALA A 118 -10.59 -13.03 11.57
CA ALA A 118 -11.70 -12.91 12.54
C ALA A 118 -11.75 -11.53 13.18
N GLU A 119 -10.59 -10.93 13.40
CA GLU A 119 -10.43 -9.55 13.85
C GLU A 119 -9.29 -8.92 13.07
N THR A 120 -9.56 -7.84 12.36
CA THR A 120 -8.53 -7.16 11.56
C THR A 120 -7.56 -6.39 12.43
N ALA A 121 -6.37 -6.10 11.88
CA ALA A 121 -5.39 -5.26 12.57
C ALA A 121 -5.94 -3.85 12.87
N LEU A 122 -6.83 -3.34 12.01
CA LEU A 122 -7.50 -2.06 12.25
C LEU A 122 -8.42 -2.12 13.48
N GLU A 123 -9.22 -3.17 13.59
CA GLU A 123 -10.12 -3.37 14.74
C GLU A 123 -9.34 -3.48 16.05
N LYS A 124 -8.25 -4.24 16.04
CA LYS A 124 -7.37 -4.39 17.22
C LYS A 124 -6.79 -3.07 17.71
N ASN A 125 -6.60 -2.11 16.80
CA ASN A 125 -5.99 -0.81 17.10
C ASN A 125 -7.01 0.33 17.18
N ALA A 126 -8.31 0.04 17.13
CA ALA A 126 -9.37 1.05 17.20
C ALA A 126 -9.59 1.60 18.61
N HIS A 127 -9.05 0.94 19.63
CA HIS A 127 -9.26 1.29 21.05
C HIS A 127 -8.12 2.05 21.70
#